data_67c28aceda77adcc9b22b2c36ce9a371
#
_entry.id   67c28aceda77adcc9b22b2c36ce9a371
#
_cell.length_a   1.000
_cell.length_b   1.000
_cell.length_c   1.000
_cell.angle_alpha   90.00
_cell.angle_beta   90.00
_cell.angle_gamma   90.00
#
_symmetry.space_group_name_H-M   'P 1'
#
loop_
_entity.id
_entity.type
_entity.pdbx_description
1 polymer ?
#
loop_
_entity_poly.entity_id
_entity_poly.type
_entity_poly.pdbx_seq_one_letter_code
_entity_poly.pdbx_strand_id
1 'polypeptide(L)'
;MEQQELDFHLLATMRPKVYVPRQHPLAGRTKVSMEDLAPSVYSHYFQGIDSSQDRFFSEELVENTVAKKTITLTDEMADASIGMEMNTYTIGSGMSGENLLEKDYAVMNLDTHQRIELGWISRRDHELSNFGKRFLDLLAEKLNSMQLD
;
A
#
# COMPACT_ATOMS: atom_id res chain seq x y z
N MET A 1 9.56 18.72 25.00
CA MET A 1 9.99 18.03 23.75
C MET A 1 9.50 18.92 22.62
N GLU A 2 10.43 19.57 21.92
CA GLU A 2 10.07 20.34 20.72
C GLU A 2 9.49 19.36 19.69
N GLN A 3 8.27 19.62 19.22
CA GLN A 3 7.72 18.92 18.07
C GLN A 3 8.66 19.22 16.88
N GLN A 4 9.40 18.20 16.44
CA GLN A 4 10.21 18.33 15.25
C GLN A 4 9.25 18.53 14.07
N GLU A 5 9.33 19.69 13.45
CA GLU A 5 8.55 19.98 12.24
C GLU A 5 9.11 19.14 11.09
N LEU A 6 8.25 18.30 10.52
CA LEU A 6 8.56 17.43 9.40
C LEU A 6 7.88 17.97 8.15
N ASP A 7 8.60 17.98 7.05
CA ASP A 7 8.09 18.34 5.73
C ASP A 7 7.97 17.08 4.87
N PHE A 8 6.79 16.86 4.30
CA PHE A 8 6.54 15.78 3.34
C PHE A 8 6.78 16.26 1.92
N HIS A 9 7.51 15.49 1.14
CA HIS A 9 7.87 15.77 -0.24
C HIS A 9 7.29 14.69 -1.15
N LEU A 10 6.27 15.02 -1.91
CA LEU A 10 5.61 14.11 -2.84
C LEU A 10 6.54 13.69 -3.97
N LEU A 11 6.61 12.38 -4.25
CA LEU A 11 7.33 11.79 -5.39
C LEU A 11 6.38 11.23 -6.45
N ALA A 12 5.32 10.57 -6.03
CA ALA A 12 4.35 9.97 -6.94
C ALA A 12 2.96 9.86 -6.30
N THR A 13 1.94 9.84 -7.14
CA THR A 13 0.56 9.58 -6.76
C THR A 13 0.07 8.36 -7.54
N MET A 14 -0.53 7.39 -6.84
CA MET A 14 -0.92 6.11 -7.41
C MET A 14 -2.38 5.80 -7.13
N ARG A 15 -2.98 4.96 -7.98
CA ARG A 15 -4.29 4.37 -7.71
C ARG A 15 -4.13 3.15 -6.82
N PRO A 16 -4.96 3.01 -5.78
CA PRO A 16 -4.97 1.79 -4.97
C PRO A 16 -5.26 0.56 -5.81
N LYS A 17 -4.57 -0.53 -5.50
CA LYS A 17 -4.77 -1.85 -6.08
C LYS A 17 -5.30 -2.80 -5.02
N VAL A 18 -6.03 -3.80 -5.44
CA VAL A 18 -6.51 -4.90 -4.59
C VAL A 18 -5.74 -6.15 -4.95
N TYR A 19 -5.24 -6.82 -3.94
CA TYR A 19 -4.56 -8.09 -4.06
C TYR A 19 -5.44 -9.19 -3.49
N VAL A 20 -5.63 -10.24 -4.25
CA VAL A 20 -6.35 -11.44 -3.82
C VAL A 20 -5.61 -12.69 -4.26
N PRO A 21 -5.68 -13.80 -3.53
CA PRO A 21 -5.20 -15.08 -4.04
C PRO A 21 -5.83 -15.41 -5.38
N ARG A 22 -5.11 -16.10 -6.28
CA ARG A 22 -5.64 -16.46 -7.61
C ARG A 22 -6.89 -17.34 -7.58
N GLN A 23 -7.11 -18.03 -6.49
CA GLN A 23 -8.32 -18.82 -6.26
C GLN A 23 -9.52 -18.00 -5.76
N HIS A 24 -9.32 -16.73 -5.44
CA HIS A 24 -10.39 -15.86 -4.96
C HIS A 24 -11.45 -15.63 -6.05
N PRO A 25 -12.75 -15.59 -5.72
CA PRO A 25 -13.82 -15.42 -6.72
C PRO A 25 -13.68 -14.17 -7.59
N LEU A 26 -12.98 -13.13 -7.12
CA LEU A 26 -12.77 -11.89 -7.85
C LEU A 26 -11.49 -11.89 -8.70
N ALA A 27 -10.61 -12.89 -8.60
CA ALA A 27 -9.28 -12.88 -9.22
C ALA A 27 -9.28 -12.74 -10.77
N GLY A 28 -10.41 -13.05 -11.42
CA GLY A 28 -10.56 -12.89 -12.86
C GLY A 28 -10.96 -11.48 -13.32
N ARG A 29 -11.18 -10.55 -12.40
CA ARG A 29 -11.57 -9.17 -12.73
C ARG A 29 -10.35 -8.29 -12.92
N THR A 30 -10.48 -7.25 -13.74
CA THR A 30 -9.46 -6.19 -13.90
C THR A 30 -9.70 -5.02 -12.96
N LYS A 31 -10.94 -4.86 -12.49
CA LYS A 31 -11.37 -3.76 -11.62
C LYS A 31 -12.45 -4.26 -10.66
N VAL A 32 -12.41 -3.80 -9.42
CA VAL A 32 -13.38 -4.11 -8.37
C VAL A 32 -13.77 -2.85 -7.60
N SER A 33 -15.00 -2.82 -7.10
CA SER A 33 -15.46 -1.77 -6.19
C SER A 33 -15.30 -2.20 -4.74
N MET A 34 -15.46 -1.26 -3.80
CA MET A 34 -15.47 -1.59 -2.36
C MET A 34 -16.63 -2.52 -2.01
N GLU A 35 -17.78 -2.38 -2.65
CA GLU A 35 -18.95 -3.22 -2.44
C GLU A 35 -18.72 -4.66 -2.89
N ASP A 36 -17.96 -4.88 -3.96
CA ASP A 36 -17.55 -6.22 -4.41
C ASP A 36 -16.70 -6.94 -3.34
N LEU A 37 -15.93 -6.19 -2.56
CA LEU A 37 -15.03 -6.69 -1.52
C LEU A 37 -15.76 -6.97 -0.18
N ALA A 38 -16.91 -6.38 0.05
CA ALA A 38 -17.65 -6.47 1.31
C ALA A 38 -17.94 -7.89 1.83
N PRO A 39 -18.15 -8.92 1.00
CA PRO A 39 -18.32 -10.30 1.46
C PRO A 39 -17.02 -10.97 1.92
N SER A 40 -15.87 -10.48 1.50
CA SER A 40 -14.55 -11.07 1.73
C SER A 40 -13.93 -10.58 3.04
N VAL A 41 -12.94 -11.30 3.52
CA VAL A 41 -12.17 -10.91 4.72
C VAL A 41 -11.06 -9.98 4.28
N TYR A 42 -10.97 -8.82 4.93
CA TYR A 42 -9.87 -7.88 4.73
C TYR A 42 -8.67 -8.28 5.57
N SER A 43 -7.51 -8.47 4.96
CA SER A 43 -6.25 -8.58 5.69
C SER A 43 -5.49 -7.28 5.58
N HIS A 44 -4.95 -6.82 6.68
CA HIS A 44 -4.10 -5.67 6.71
C HIS A 44 -2.91 -5.88 7.64
N TYR A 45 -1.84 -5.20 7.31
CA TYR A 45 -0.58 -5.27 8.03
C TYR A 45 -0.55 -4.21 9.14
N PHE A 46 -0.23 -4.63 10.37
CA PHE A 46 -0.06 -3.71 11.50
C PHE A 46 1.37 -3.16 11.51
N GLN A 47 1.52 -1.87 11.31
CA GLN A 47 2.83 -1.23 11.21
C GLN A 47 3.25 -0.47 12.48
N GLY A 48 2.73 -0.81 13.65
CA GLY A 48 3.14 -0.18 14.92
C GLY A 48 2.01 0.49 15.70
N ILE A 49 2.34 1.40 16.58
CA ILE A 49 1.44 1.96 17.60
C ILE A 49 0.29 2.73 16.94
N ASP A 50 -0.93 2.38 17.35
CA ASP A 50 -2.18 3.01 16.96
C ASP A 50 -2.23 4.48 17.46
N SER A 51 -1.48 5.35 16.80
CA SER A 51 -1.58 6.78 16.99
C SER A 51 -2.07 7.44 15.70
N SER A 52 -2.88 8.47 15.82
CA SER A 52 -3.38 9.25 14.68
C SER A 52 -2.24 9.90 13.86
N GLN A 53 -1.01 9.83 14.33
CA GLN A 53 0.20 10.32 13.67
C GLN A 53 0.87 9.26 12.80
N ASP A 54 0.59 7.96 13.01
CA ASP A 54 1.20 6.85 12.25
C ASP A 54 0.62 6.68 10.85
N ARG A 55 -0.42 7.43 10.50
CA ARG A 55 -1.03 7.43 9.16
C ARG A 55 -0.06 7.80 8.04
N PHE A 56 1.05 8.46 8.36
CA PHE A 56 2.03 8.89 7.35
C PHE A 56 2.97 7.77 6.87
N PHE A 57 2.96 6.61 7.51
CA PHE A 57 3.88 5.52 7.21
C PHE A 57 3.20 4.22 6.76
N SER A 58 1.87 4.23 6.61
CA SER A 58 1.11 3.04 6.25
C SER A 58 0.73 3.04 4.77
N GLU A 59 0.94 1.94 4.09
CA GLU A 59 0.39 1.70 2.74
C GLU A 59 -1.14 1.61 2.75
N GLU A 60 -1.75 1.42 3.92
CA GLU A 60 -3.19 1.20 4.11
C GLU A 60 -3.99 2.48 4.34
N LEU A 61 -3.56 3.59 3.75
CA LEU A 61 -4.30 4.86 3.83
C LEU A 61 -5.59 4.90 3.00
N VAL A 62 -5.97 3.77 2.42
CA VAL A 62 -7.28 3.65 1.77
C VAL A 62 -8.32 3.32 2.81
N GLU A 63 -9.24 4.25 3.02
CA GLU A 63 -10.34 4.07 3.96
C GLU A 63 -11.23 2.91 3.51
N ASN A 64 -11.21 1.82 4.26
CA ASN A 64 -12.01 0.64 4.01
C ASN A 64 -13.22 0.58 4.95
N THR A 65 -14.30 1.22 4.54
CA THR A 65 -15.53 1.32 5.34
C THR A 65 -16.47 0.12 5.19
N VAL A 66 -16.18 -0.79 4.23
CA VAL A 66 -17.08 -1.90 3.92
C VAL A 66 -16.63 -3.23 4.53
N ALA A 67 -15.42 -3.33 5.01
CA ALA A 67 -14.88 -4.56 5.60
C ALA A 67 -15.66 -4.96 6.86
N LYS A 68 -16.39 -6.08 6.79
CA LYS A 68 -17.14 -6.65 7.92
C LYS A 68 -16.29 -7.58 8.78
N LYS A 69 -15.24 -8.13 8.22
CA LYS A 69 -14.29 -9.04 8.87
C LYS A 69 -12.89 -8.61 8.51
N THR A 70 -12.06 -8.42 9.51
CA THR A 70 -10.68 -7.96 9.35
C THR A 70 -9.73 -8.88 10.10
N ILE A 71 -8.58 -9.17 9.49
CA ILE A 71 -7.45 -9.83 10.12
C ILE A 71 -6.31 -8.83 10.14
N THR A 72 -5.78 -8.57 11.32
CA THR A 72 -4.58 -7.74 11.50
C THR A 72 -3.38 -8.64 11.67
N LEU A 73 -2.38 -8.45 10.84
CA LEU A 73 -1.16 -9.25 10.83
C LEU A 73 0.05 -8.36 11.14
N THR A 74 1.05 -8.95 11.78
CA THR A 74 2.30 -8.25 12.15
C THR A 74 3.49 -8.69 11.31
N ASP A 75 3.28 -9.65 10.41
CA ASP A 75 4.31 -10.24 9.56
C ASP A 75 3.78 -10.43 8.13
N GLU A 76 4.52 -9.90 7.15
CA GLU A 76 4.14 -9.92 5.75
C GLU A 76 4.11 -11.35 5.17
N MET A 77 5.00 -12.24 5.64
CA MET A 77 5.00 -13.64 5.20
C MET A 77 3.79 -14.41 5.73
N ALA A 78 3.33 -14.07 6.94
CA ALA A 78 2.09 -14.61 7.49
C ALA A 78 0.87 -14.15 6.69
N ASP A 79 0.86 -12.91 6.18
CA ASP A 79 -0.23 -12.40 5.33
C ASP A 79 -0.37 -13.23 4.06
N ALA A 80 0.73 -13.53 3.38
CA ALA A 80 0.70 -14.35 2.18
C ALA A 80 0.12 -15.76 2.44
N SER A 81 0.52 -16.41 3.53
CA SER A 81 0.06 -17.76 3.88
C SER A 81 -1.42 -17.79 4.29
N ILE A 82 -1.82 -16.88 5.18
CA ILE A 82 -3.20 -16.75 5.66
C ILE A 82 -4.12 -16.29 4.54
N GLY A 83 -3.64 -15.37 3.70
CA GLY A 83 -4.37 -14.88 2.54
C GLY A 83 -4.80 -16.01 1.62
N MET A 84 -3.89 -16.95 1.33
CA MET A 84 -4.18 -18.10 0.48
C MET A 84 -5.18 -19.09 1.10
N GLU A 85 -5.07 -19.34 2.41
CA GLU A 85 -6.00 -20.27 3.09
C GLU A 85 -7.39 -19.69 3.30
N MET A 86 -7.49 -18.41 3.62
CA MET A 86 -8.73 -17.75 4.00
C MET A 86 -9.39 -16.96 2.87
N ASN A 87 -8.78 -16.91 1.67
CA ASN A 87 -9.24 -16.08 0.56
C ASN A 87 -9.46 -14.61 0.98
N THR A 88 -8.48 -14.03 1.66
CA THR A 88 -8.55 -12.61 2.05
C THR A 88 -8.22 -11.70 0.89
N TYR A 89 -8.54 -10.41 1.03
CA TYR A 89 -8.00 -9.37 0.16
C TYR A 89 -7.21 -8.36 0.98
N THR A 90 -6.24 -7.73 0.33
CA THR A 90 -5.55 -6.56 0.87
C THR A 90 -5.53 -5.42 -0.15
N ILE A 91 -5.32 -4.20 0.32
CA ILE A 91 -5.27 -3.00 -0.53
C ILE A 91 -3.87 -2.40 -0.38
N GLY A 92 -3.24 -2.04 -1.48
CA GLY A 92 -1.91 -1.45 -1.47
C GLY A 92 -1.62 -0.62 -2.72
N SER A 93 -0.37 -0.22 -2.86
CA SER A 93 0.10 0.69 -3.91
C SER A 93 0.20 0.08 -5.31
N GLY A 94 0.24 -1.22 -5.42
CA GLY A 94 0.58 -1.91 -6.67
C GLY A 94 2.08 -2.07 -6.91
N MET A 95 2.92 -1.52 -6.04
CA MET A 95 4.37 -1.66 -6.10
C MET A 95 4.81 -2.93 -5.37
N SER A 96 4.57 -4.08 -5.95
CA SER A 96 5.11 -5.35 -5.46
C SER A 96 6.40 -5.68 -6.20
N GLY A 97 7.38 -6.21 -5.49
CA GLY A 97 8.58 -6.76 -6.13
C GLY A 97 8.20 -7.89 -7.09
N GLU A 98 8.78 -7.89 -8.28
CA GLU A 98 8.41 -8.70 -9.44
C GLU A 98 8.34 -10.24 -9.22
N ASN A 99 8.69 -10.75 -8.03
CA ASN A 99 8.95 -12.20 -7.88
C ASN A 99 8.11 -12.95 -6.84
N LEU A 100 7.42 -12.31 -5.93
CA LEU A 100 6.75 -13.03 -4.82
C LEU A 100 5.21 -13.06 -4.93
N LEU A 101 4.59 -12.00 -5.42
CA LEU A 101 3.13 -11.91 -5.46
C LEU A 101 2.52 -12.34 -6.80
N GLU A 102 3.23 -12.20 -7.92
CA GLU A 102 2.66 -12.44 -9.26
C GLU A 102 2.24 -13.89 -9.52
N LYS A 103 2.85 -14.87 -8.85
CA LYS A 103 2.50 -16.28 -9.04
C LYS A 103 1.20 -16.66 -8.35
N ASP A 104 1.01 -16.17 -7.13
CA ASP A 104 -0.03 -16.66 -6.24
C ASP A 104 -1.19 -15.67 -6.07
N TYR A 105 -0.97 -14.41 -6.44
CA TYR A 105 -1.95 -13.34 -6.32
C TYR A 105 -2.39 -12.77 -7.66
N ALA A 106 -3.63 -12.33 -7.72
CA ALA A 106 -4.17 -11.46 -8.76
C ALA A 106 -4.24 -10.04 -8.23
N VAL A 107 -3.84 -9.08 -9.09
CA VAL A 107 -3.86 -7.65 -8.77
C VAL A 107 -4.91 -6.97 -9.62
N MET A 108 -5.79 -6.21 -8.99
CA MET A 108 -6.90 -5.52 -9.65
C MET A 108 -6.90 -4.03 -9.31
N ASN A 109 -7.46 -3.22 -10.19
CA ASN A 109 -7.71 -1.82 -9.89
C ASN A 109 -8.87 -1.67 -8.91
N LEU A 110 -8.70 -0.86 -7.88
CA LEU A 110 -9.80 -0.47 -7.00
C LEU A 110 -10.54 0.71 -7.62
N ASP A 111 -11.88 0.58 -7.76
CA ASP A 111 -12.74 1.68 -8.20
C ASP A 111 -12.99 2.65 -7.06
N THR A 112 -12.12 3.63 -6.94
CA THR A 112 -12.18 4.65 -5.89
C THR A 112 -11.62 5.97 -6.37
N HIS A 113 -12.06 7.05 -5.74
CA HIS A 113 -11.45 8.38 -5.91
C HIS A 113 -10.21 8.59 -5.02
N GLN A 114 -9.98 7.70 -4.07
CA GLN A 114 -8.81 7.78 -3.20
C GLN A 114 -7.52 7.58 -3.99
N ARG A 115 -6.44 8.16 -3.48
CA ARG A 115 -5.09 8.03 -4.05
C ARG A 115 -4.10 7.73 -2.94
N ILE A 116 -3.07 7.00 -3.30
CA ILE A 116 -1.90 6.76 -2.44
C ILE A 116 -0.82 7.72 -2.88
N GLU A 117 -0.30 8.48 -1.94
CA GLU A 117 0.81 9.40 -2.15
C GLU A 117 2.10 8.78 -1.62
N LEU A 118 3.05 8.59 -2.50
CA LEU A 118 4.41 8.16 -2.15
C LEU A 118 5.31 9.38 -2.08
N GLY A 119 6.04 9.51 -1.00
CA GLY A 119 6.96 10.62 -0.81
C GLY A 119 8.04 10.28 0.19
N TRP A 120 8.80 11.28 0.55
CA TRP A 120 9.80 11.19 1.61
C TRP A 120 9.60 12.33 2.61
N ILE A 121 10.15 12.15 3.80
CA ILE A 121 9.99 13.11 4.89
C ILE A 121 11.38 13.62 5.27
N SER A 122 11.49 14.93 5.43
CA SER A 122 12.67 15.56 6.00
C SER A 122 12.33 16.33 7.27
N ARG A 123 13.34 16.54 8.09
CA ARG A 123 13.27 17.57 9.11
C ARG A 123 13.48 18.92 8.43
N ARG A 124 12.70 19.92 8.83
CA ARG A 124 12.74 21.26 8.23
C ARG A 124 14.10 21.93 8.33
N ASP A 125 14.85 21.64 9.38
CA ASP A 125 16.14 22.21 9.71
C ASP A 125 17.35 21.38 9.20
N HIS A 126 17.10 20.36 8.38
CA HIS A 126 18.14 19.43 7.94
C HIS A 126 18.26 19.38 6.42
N GLU A 127 19.44 19.75 5.91
CA GLU A 127 19.76 19.62 4.49
C GLU A 127 20.15 18.16 4.14
N LEU A 128 19.65 17.72 2.98
CA LEU A 128 20.02 16.43 2.43
C LEU A 128 21.50 16.41 2.02
N SER A 129 22.17 15.32 2.38
CA SER A 129 23.50 15.02 1.84
C SER A 129 23.47 14.85 0.32
N ASN A 130 24.63 14.95 -0.34
CA ASN A 130 24.74 14.70 -1.77
C ASN A 130 24.31 13.28 -2.15
N PHE A 131 24.55 12.28 -1.28
CA PHE A 131 24.05 10.92 -1.48
C PHE A 131 22.53 10.85 -1.38
N GLY A 132 21.93 11.53 -0.42
CA GLY A 132 20.47 11.61 -0.28
C GLY A 132 19.83 12.24 -1.51
N LYS A 133 20.37 13.34 -2.02
CA LYS A 133 19.91 13.98 -3.25
C LYS A 133 19.99 13.02 -4.44
N ARG A 134 21.15 12.36 -4.63
CA ARG A 134 21.34 11.39 -5.73
C ARG A 134 20.41 10.19 -5.62
N PHE A 135 20.17 9.69 -4.41
CA PHE A 135 19.20 8.61 -4.18
C PHE A 135 17.78 9.02 -4.60
N LEU A 136 17.35 10.21 -4.22
CA LEU A 136 16.02 10.72 -4.59
C LEU A 136 15.88 10.93 -6.10
N ASP A 137 16.92 11.41 -6.77
CA ASP A 137 16.93 11.55 -8.24
C ASP A 137 16.72 10.18 -8.90
N LEU A 138 17.47 9.16 -8.48
CA LEU A 138 17.34 7.79 -9.00
C LEU A 138 15.97 7.17 -8.70
N LEU A 139 15.44 7.42 -7.50
CA LEU A 139 14.11 6.96 -7.12
C LEU A 139 13.03 7.62 -7.99
N ALA A 140 13.11 8.92 -8.22
CA ALA A 140 12.19 9.64 -9.08
C ALA A 140 12.27 9.15 -10.54
N GLU A 141 13.49 8.92 -11.07
CA GLU A 141 13.68 8.32 -12.39
C GLU A 141 13.02 6.92 -12.48
N LYS A 142 13.22 6.10 -11.46
CA LYS A 142 12.62 4.75 -11.40
C LYS A 142 11.10 4.80 -11.35
N LEU A 143 10.52 5.64 -10.49
CA LEU A 143 9.07 5.81 -10.38
C LEU A 143 8.44 6.31 -11.68
N ASN A 144 9.08 7.27 -12.36
CA ASN A 144 8.63 7.75 -13.67
C ASN A 144 8.69 6.67 -14.77
N SER A 145 9.57 5.69 -14.63
CA SER A 145 9.66 4.57 -15.57
C SER A 145 8.61 3.48 -15.29
N MET A 146 8.01 3.47 -14.11
CA MET A 146 6.92 2.57 -13.74
C MET A 146 5.59 3.24 -14.17
N GLN A 147 4.75 2.51 -14.91
CA GLN A 147 3.39 2.98 -15.20
C GLN A 147 2.55 2.82 -13.92
N LEU A 148 2.51 3.88 -13.11
CA LEU A 148 1.82 3.90 -11.81
C LEU A 148 0.32 4.25 -11.91
N ASP A 149 -0.26 4.21 -13.12
CA ASP A 149 -1.68 4.47 -13.39
C ASP A 149 -2.62 3.31 -13.00
#